data_dc5b89fa4736ffae74d7ec7398c9179b
#
_entry.id   dc5b89fa4736ffae74d7ec7398c9179b
#
_cell.length_a   1.000
_cell.length_b   1.000
_cell.length_c   1.000
_cell.angle_alpha   90.00
_cell.angle_beta   90.00
_cell.angle_gamma   90.00
#
_symmetry.space_group_name_H-M   'P 1'
#
loop_
_entity.id
_entity.type
_entity.pdbx_description
1 polymer ?
#
loop_
_entity_poly.entity_id
_entity_poly.type
_entity_poly.pdbx_seq_one_letter_code
_entity_poly.pdbx_strand_id
1 'polypeptide(L)'
;MDPKGYVFIRCPDPGHPNAKSKPGWIAEHVWVMSQVLGRPLRRGESVHHINNIKHDNRAENLELWHTHQPKGARVEDTVRWARWFLAEYGAEFPVTS
;
A
#
# COMPACT_ATOMS: atom_id res chain seq x y z
N MET A 1 -16.76 5.38 -11.76
CA MET A 1 -16.55 5.13 -10.31
C MET A 1 -16.99 3.71 -9.98
N ASP A 2 -16.22 3.04 -9.17
CA ASP A 2 -16.53 1.69 -8.70
C ASP A 2 -17.79 1.72 -7.81
N PRO A 3 -18.65 0.68 -7.83
CA PRO A 3 -19.82 0.62 -6.94
C PRO A 3 -19.51 0.77 -5.46
N LYS A 4 -18.28 0.46 -5.06
CA LYS A 4 -17.82 0.62 -3.67
C LYS A 4 -17.29 2.02 -3.36
N GLY A 5 -17.31 2.94 -4.33
CA GLY A 5 -16.85 4.30 -4.16
C GLY A 5 -15.39 4.56 -4.51
N TYR A 6 -14.64 3.54 -4.93
CA TYR A 6 -13.25 3.72 -5.36
C TYR A 6 -13.18 4.37 -6.74
N VAL A 7 -12.16 5.20 -6.93
CA VAL A 7 -11.90 5.86 -8.21
C VAL A 7 -10.79 5.10 -8.93
N PHE A 8 -11.01 4.79 -10.20
CA PHE A 8 -10.01 4.21 -11.08
C PHE A 8 -9.63 5.21 -12.15
N ILE A 9 -8.35 5.30 -12.47
CA ILE A 9 -7.83 6.20 -13.48
C ILE A 9 -7.04 5.43 -14.52
N ARG A 10 -6.89 6.05 -15.69
CA ARG A 10 -5.95 5.55 -16.69
C ARG A 10 -4.55 5.66 -16.09
N CYS A 11 -3.82 4.56 -16.02
CA CYS A 11 -2.49 4.57 -15.42
C CYS A 11 -1.52 5.40 -16.29
N PRO A 12 -0.90 6.46 -15.74
CA PRO A 12 0.07 7.24 -16.50
C PRO A 12 1.33 6.45 -16.90
N ASP A 13 1.61 5.36 -16.18
CA ASP A 13 2.72 4.46 -16.50
C ASP A 13 2.13 3.12 -16.94
N PRO A 14 2.13 2.80 -18.26
CA PRO A 14 1.50 1.57 -18.74
C PRO A 14 2.12 0.29 -18.22
N GLY A 15 3.38 0.34 -17.77
CA GLY A 15 4.06 -0.82 -17.20
C GLY A 15 3.93 -0.95 -15.69
N HIS A 16 3.08 -0.15 -15.06
CA HIS A 16 3.00 -0.13 -13.60
C HIS A 16 2.46 -1.45 -13.05
N PRO A 17 3.20 -2.11 -12.12
CA PRO A 17 2.80 -3.44 -11.62
C PRO A 17 1.46 -3.47 -10.90
N ASN A 18 0.99 -2.33 -10.38
CA ASN A 18 -0.26 -2.26 -9.65
C ASN A 18 -1.48 -2.00 -10.55
N ALA A 19 -1.28 -1.83 -11.85
CA ALA A 19 -2.36 -1.65 -12.82
C ALA A 19 -2.89 -3.02 -13.26
N LYS A 20 -3.57 -3.73 -12.35
CA LYS A 20 -3.92 -5.15 -12.54
C LYS A 20 -5.37 -5.42 -12.91
N SER A 21 -6.29 -4.58 -12.49
CA SER A 21 -7.73 -4.89 -12.64
C SER A 21 -8.23 -4.76 -14.06
N LYS A 22 -7.65 -3.86 -14.85
CA LYS A 22 -7.86 -3.73 -16.29
C LYS A 22 -6.56 -3.27 -16.91
N PRO A 23 -6.19 -3.74 -18.11
CA PRO A 23 -4.97 -3.25 -18.76
C PRO A 23 -5.00 -1.72 -18.88
N GLY A 24 -3.99 -1.07 -18.33
CA GLY A 24 -3.84 0.37 -18.38
C GLY A 24 -4.65 1.16 -17.36
N TRP A 25 -5.33 0.50 -16.43
CA TRP A 25 -6.10 1.18 -15.37
C TRP A 25 -5.55 0.84 -13.99
N ILE A 26 -5.61 1.81 -13.08
CA ILE A 26 -5.13 1.65 -11.70
C ILE A 26 -6.10 2.38 -10.76
N ALA A 27 -6.29 1.83 -9.57
CA ALA A 27 -7.02 2.55 -8.52
C ALA A 27 -6.25 3.83 -8.16
N GLU A 28 -6.96 4.96 -8.13
CA GLU A 28 -6.31 6.25 -7.90
C GLU A 28 -5.56 6.31 -6.56
N HIS A 29 -6.13 5.76 -5.48
CA HIS A 29 -5.46 5.76 -4.18
C HIS A 29 -4.14 4.95 -4.21
N VAL A 30 -4.11 3.88 -4.98
CA VAL A 30 -2.89 3.08 -5.15
C VAL A 30 -1.86 3.87 -5.96
N TRP A 31 -2.28 4.54 -7.02
CA TRP A 31 -1.39 5.38 -7.83
C TRP A 31 -0.78 6.50 -6.97
N VAL A 32 -1.61 7.23 -6.22
CA VAL A 32 -1.14 8.32 -5.36
C VAL A 32 -0.12 7.81 -4.35
N MET A 33 -0.45 6.68 -3.67
CA MET A 33 0.48 6.11 -2.69
C MET A 33 1.80 5.71 -3.33
N SER A 34 1.77 5.12 -4.52
CA SER A 34 3.01 4.73 -5.22
C SER A 34 3.87 5.95 -5.54
N GLN A 35 3.26 7.10 -5.83
CA GLN A 35 4.00 8.34 -6.06
C GLN A 35 4.61 8.87 -4.76
N VAL A 36 3.88 8.79 -3.66
CA VAL A 36 4.39 9.18 -2.33
C VAL A 36 5.59 8.33 -1.94
N LEU A 37 5.51 7.03 -2.17
CA LEU A 37 6.59 6.09 -1.84
C LEU A 37 7.76 6.16 -2.80
N GLY A 38 7.55 6.63 -4.03
CA GLY A 38 8.55 6.57 -5.09
C GLY A 38 8.75 5.17 -5.65
N ARG A 39 7.80 4.28 -5.44
CA ARG A 39 7.84 2.89 -5.93
C ARG A 39 6.45 2.30 -6.00
N PRO A 40 6.22 1.23 -6.78
CA PRO A 40 4.96 0.50 -6.75
C PRO A 40 4.71 -0.13 -5.38
N LEU A 41 3.44 -0.44 -5.09
CA LEU A 41 3.10 -1.18 -3.89
C LEU A 41 3.64 -2.60 -3.99
N ARG A 42 4.12 -3.11 -2.86
CA ARG A 42 4.59 -4.50 -2.73
C ARG A 42 3.43 -5.42 -2.36
N ARG A 43 3.65 -6.71 -2.54
CA ARG A 43 2.70 -7.72 -2.08
C ARG A 43 2.47 -7.58 -0.58
N GLY A 44 1.22 -7.66 -0.16
CA GLY A 44 0.84 -7.52 1.23
C GLY A 44 0.55 -6.09 1.67
N GLU A 45 0.93 -5.11 0.85
CA GLU A 45 0.63 -3.70 1.13
C GLU A 45 -0.77 -3.35 0.66
N SER A 46 -1.43 -2.47 1.41
CA SER A 46 -2.71 -1.90 1.03
C SER A 46 -2.77 -0.44 1.44
N VAL A 47 -3.66 0.31 0.81
CA VAL A 47 -3.82 1.74 1.05
C VAL A 47 -5.18 1.97 1.70
N HIS A 48 -5.17 2.67 2.84
CA HIS A 48 -6.37 2.98 3.58
C HIS A 48 -6.65 4.47 3.56
N HIS A 49 -7.93 4.83 3.50
CA HIS A 49 -8.37 6.22 3.57
C HIS A 49 -8.63 6.57 5.04
N ILE A 50 -7.90 7.56 5.56
CA ILE A 50 -7.95 7.93 6.97
C ILE A 50 -9.37 8.34 7.37
N ASN A 51 -10.05 9.11 6.51
CA ASN A 51 -11.42 9.58 6.78
C ASN A 51 -12.52 8.62 6.27
N ASN A 52 -12.16 7.44 5.74
CA ASN A 52 -13.06 6.45 5.16
C ASN A 52 -13.81 6.93 3.90
N ILE A 53 -13.42 8.04 3.32
CA ILE A 53 -14.01 8.55 2.08
C ILE A 53 -13.16 8.03 0.90
N LYS A 54 -13.69 7.04 0.20
CA LYS A 54 -12.93 6.25 -0.78
C LYS A 54 -12.54 7.01 -2.04
N HIS A 55 -13.14 8.16 -2.30
CA HIS A 55 -12.78 9.03 -3.41
C HIS A 55 -11.92 10.21 -2.99
N ASP A 56 -11.60 10.35 -1.71
CA ASP A 56 -10.69 11.40 -1.24
C ASP A 56 -9.26 10.85 -1.23
N ASN A 57 -8.61 10.96 -2.39
CA ASN A 57 -7.29 10.38 -2.63
C ASN A 57 -6.16 11.39 -2.49
N ARG A 58 -6.37 12.45 -1.71
CA ARG A 58 -5.28 13.35 -1.34
C ARG A 58 -4.23 12.57 -0.57
N ALA A 59 -2.96 12.84 -0.83
CA ALA A 59 -1.86 12.10 -0.21
C ALA A 59 -1.95 12.10 1.31
N GLU A 60 -2.32 13.24 1.92
CA GLU A 60 -2.45 13.36 3.37
C GLU A 60 -3.59 12.55 3.98
N ASN A 61 -4.51 12.05 3.14
CA ASN A 61 -5.63 11.21 3.57
C ASN A 61 -5.37 9.72 3.41
N LEU A 62 -4.20 9.35 2.94
CA LEU A 62 -3.85 7.96 2.65
C LEU A 62 -2.78 7.46 3.60
N GLU A 63 -2.92 6.20 4.01
CA GLU A 63 -1.88 5.55 4.81
C GLU A 63 -1.62 4.15 4.29
N LEU A 64 -0.37 3.72 4.40
CA LEU A 64 0.06 2.41 3.94
C LEU A 64 -0.06 1.38 5.07
N TRP A 65 -0.75 0.28 4.78
CA TRP A 65 -0.89 -0.83 5.72
C TRP A 65 -0.25 -2.08 5.13
N HIS A 66 0.21 -2.95 6.00
CA HIS A 66 0.72 -4.25 5.60
C HIS A 66 -0.18 -5.33 6.20
N THR A 67 -0.67 -6.24 5.36
CA THR A 67 -1.68 -7.24 5.77
C THR A 67 -1.09 -8.54 6.31
N HIS A 68 0.18 -8.80 6.06
CA HIS A 68 0.83 -10.05 6.49
C HIS A 68 1.48 -9.89 7.86
N GLN A 69 0.73 -10.21 8.90
CA GLN A 69 1.26 -10.31 10.25
C GLN A 69 1.11 -11.75 10.72
N PRO A 70 2.15 -12.35 11.31
CA PRO A 70 2.03 -13.70 11.85
C PRO A 70 1.04 -13.70 13.02
N LYS A 71 0.12 -14.65 13.00
CA LYS A 71 -0.84 -14.85 14.08
C LYS A 71 -0.61 -16.22 14.70
N GLY A 72 -0.54 -16.27 16.03
CA GLY A 72 -0.36 -17.53 16.74
C GLY A 72 0.95 -18.22 16.43
N ALA A 73 1.97 -17.47 16.06
CA ALA A 73 3.27 -18.01 15.69
C ALA A 73 4.16 -18.21 16.92
N ARG A 74 5.14 -19.11 16.81
CA ARG A 74 6.18 -19.23 17.84
C ARG A 74 6.95 -17.91 17.94
N VAL A 75 7.46 -17.62 19.14
CA VAL A 75 8.21 -16.38 19.39
C VAL A 75 9.37 -16.23 18.40
N GLU A 76 10.13 -17.31 18.17
CA GLU A 76 11.27 -17.24 17.25
C GLU A 76 10.85 -16.93 15.81
N ASP A 77 9.69 -17.42 15.38
CA ASP A 77 9.15 -17.12 14.04
C ASP A 77 8.73 -15.65 13.95
N THR A 78 8.15 -15.13 15.00
CA THR A 78 7.75 -13.72 15.06
C THR A 78 8.98 -12.81 15.05
N VAL A 79 10.03 -13.18 15.77
CA VAL A 79 11.29 -12.41 15.75
C VAL A 79 11.89 -12.41 14.35
N ARG A 80 11.87 -13.56 13.68
CA ARG A 80 12.38 -13.68 12.32
C ARG A 80 11.59 -12.81 11.36
N TRP A 81 10.27 -12.82 11.48
CA TRP A 81 9.40 -11.95 10.70
C TRP A 81 9.67 -10.47 10.98
N ALA A 82 9.81 -10.09 12.25
CA ALA A 82 10.07 -8.71 12.63
C ALA A 82 11.39 -8.19 12.05
N ARG A 83 12.42 -9.03 12.03
CA ARG A 83 13.70 -8.68 11.41
C ARG A 83 13.57 -8.47 9.91
N TRP A 84 12.84 -9.35 9.26
CA TRP A 84 12.57 -9.20 7.83
C TRP A 84 11.80 -7.89 7.57
N PHE A 85 10.77 -7.63 8.36
CA PHE A 85 9.94 -6.44 8.21
C PHE A 85 10.76 -5.16 8.40
N LEU A 86 11.61 -5.13 9.40
CA LEU A 86 12.49 -3.99 9.62
C LEU A 86 13.49 -3.80 8.49
N ALA A 87 14.00 -4.88 7.93
CA ALA A 87 14.91 -4.79 6.78
C ALA A 87 14.22 -4.21 5.56
N GLU A 88 12.93 -4.57 5.33
CA GLU A 88 12.17 -4.08 4.19
C GLU A 88 11.73 -2.62 4.35
N TYR A 89 11.32 -2.23 5.55
CA TYR A 89 10.63 -0.96 5.76
C TYR A 89 11.38 0.03 6.65
N GLY A 90 12.36 -0.41 7.40
CA GLY A 90 12.98 0.44 8.42
C GLY A 90 13.58 1.72 7.87
N ALA A 91 14.14 1.69 6.66
CA ALA A 91 14.72 2.87 6.04
C ALA A 91 13.66 3.82 5.49
N GLU A 92 12.54 3.28 4.95
CA GLU A 92 11.44 4.09 4.42
C GLU A 92 10.62 4.75 5.53
N PHE A 93 10.51 4.07 6.67
CA PHE A 93 9.65 4.49 7.78
C PHE A 93 10.44 4.48 9.08
N PRO A 94 11.44 5.37 9.22
CA PRO A 94 12.24 5.39 10.45
C PRO A 94 11.36 5.75 11.64
N VAL A 95 11.47 4.93 12.70
CA VAL A 95 10.75 5.16 13.94
C VAL A 95 11.72 5.71 14.95
N THR A 96 11.46 6.91 15.43
CA THR A 96 12.20 7.50 16.55
C THR A 96 11.44 7.21 17.82
N SER A 97 12.01 6.41 18.66
CA SER A 97 11.41 6.12 19.97
C SER A 97 11.91 7.11 21.01
#